data_3d08dfed7ede776a927de57941976f47
#
_entry.id   3d08dfed7ede776a927de57941976f47
#
_cell.length_a   1.000
_cell.length_b   1.000
_cell.length_c   1.000
_cell.angle_alpha   90.00
_cell.angle_beta   90.00
_cell.angle_gamma   90.00
#
_symmetry.space_group_name_H-M   'P 1'
#
loop_
_entity.id
_entity.type
_entity.pdbx_description
1 polymer ?
#
loop_
_entity_poly.entity_id
_entity_poly.type
_entity_poly.pdbx_seq_one_letter_code
_entity_poly.pdbx_strand_id
1 'polypeptide(L)'
;MENKDLEEKAAELGFRPHDVNKTLAEVVQSRDQRLWEAFPVMLASAAEAGEFNYEAAAAHLRENEQNDLKLLVFASLGLYESLGAKFKWTKVLFGDFPARLVNHYREKLNSGQELLIGEVSVLPANLKENFLKRPKQAAKPVKRQAEAGEQLDLELAVSRIFTPRQKELFLKKLRHKKMTKTEKEYFSRVIKKKAQALANEDLHRLARKVLE
;
A
#
# COMPACT_ATOMS: atom_id res chain seq x y z
N MET A 1 23.91 -5.25 5.73
CA MET A 1 23.87 -4.90 7.15
C MET A 1 23.15 -3.56 7.39
N GLU A 2 23.26 -2.58 6.52
CA GLU A 2 22.67 -1.22 6.73
C GLU A 2 21.13 -1.12 6.71
N ASN A 3 20.42 -2.03 6.04
CA ASN A 3 18.94 -1.94 5.95
C ASN A 3 18.23 -2.35 7.26
N LYS A 4 18.79 -3.29 8.04
CA LYS A 4 18.21 -3.75 9.30
C LYS A 4 18.26 -2.68 10.40
N ASP A 5 19.34 -1.91 10.44
CA ASP A 5 19.49 -0.82 11.40
C ASP A 5 18.56 0.37 11.11
N LEU A 6 18.20 0.58 9.83
CA LEU A 6 17.24 1.61 9.43
C LEU A 6 15.80 1.21 9.74
N GLU A 7 15.46 -0.07 9.59
CA GLU A 7 14.14 -0.62 9.94
C GLU A 7 13.92 -0.62 11.46
N GLU A 8 14.94 -0.98 12.25
CA GLU A 8 14.87 -0.90 13.72
C GLU A 8 14.71 0.55 14.21
N LYS A 9 15.45 1.49 13.66
CA LYS A 9 15.32 2.91 14.00
C LYS A 9 14.00 3.51 13.56
N ALA A 10 13.46 3.09 12.42
CA ALA A 10 12.13 3.51 11.97
C ALA A 10 11.03 2.96 12.90
N ALA A 11 11.17 1.72 13.37
CA ALA A 11 10.24 1.12 14.34
C ALA A 11 10.31 1.81 15.71
N GLU A 12 11.49 2.20 16.18
CA GLU A 12 11.68 2.99 17.41
C GLU A 12 11.03 4.38 17.33
N LEU A 13 10.99 4.97 16.13
CA LEU A 13 10.34 6.26 15.86
C LEU A 13 8.82 6.12 15.65
N GLY A 14 8.25 4.91 15.81
CA GLY A 14 6.82 4.65 15.63
C GLY A 14 6.39 4.53 14.16
N PHE A 15 7.31 4.57 13.22
CA PHE A 15 7.08 4.19 11.83
C PHE A 15 7.13 2.67 11.73
N ARG A 16 5.98 2.03 11.87
CA ARG A 16 5.88 0.61 11.52
C ARG A 16 6.03 0.50 10.01
N PRO A 17 6.92 -0.36 9.49
CA PRO A 17 6.95 -0.66 8.07
C PRO A 17 5.53 -1.09 7.67
N HIS A 18 5.03 -0.55 6.56
CA HIS A 18 3.70 -0.86 6.06
C HIS A 18 3.63 -2.37 5.78
N ASP A 19 2.96 -3.10 6.64
CA ASP A 19 2.78 -4.54 6.46
C ASP A 19 1.76 -4.77 5.34
N VAL A 20 2.27 -5.09 4.17
CA VAL A 20 1.49 -5.34 2.96
C VAL A 20 0.48 -6.47 3.18
N ASN A 21 0.84 -7.52 3.93
CA ASN A 21 -0.03 -8.65 4.21
C ASN A 21 -1.19 -8.23 5.11
N LYS A 22 -0.92 -7.39 6.11
CA LYS A 22 -1.97 -6.79 6.94
C LYS A 22 -2.90 -5.90 6.12
N THR A 23 -2.36 -5.09 5.20
CA THR A 23 -3.18 -4.25 4.32
C THR A 23 -4.08 -5.06 3.42
N LEU A 24 -3.57 -6.14 2.81
CA LEU A 24 -4.39 -7.05 2.02
C LEU A 24 -5.48 -7.70 2.86
N ALA A 25 -5.20 -8.07 4.11
CA ALA A 25 -6.18 -8.59 5.04
C ALA A 25 -7.26 -7.54 5.39
N GLU A 26 -6.88 -6.29 5.65
CA GLU A 26 -7.81 -5.18 5.90
C GLU A 26 -8.73 -4.93 4.69
N VAL A 27 -8.23 -5.05 3.47
CA VAL A 27 -9.03 -4.99 2.24
C VAL A 27 -10.07 -6.12 2.20
N VAL A 28 -9.69 -7.35 2.55
CA VAL A 28 -10.61 -8.48 2.64
C VAL A 28 -11.70 -8.22 3.69
N GLN A 29 -11.31 -7.77 4.88
CA GLN A 29 -12.22 -7.47 5.99
C GLN A 29 -13.21 -6.34 5.68
N SER A 30 -12.82 -5.39 4.84
CA SER A 30 -13.66 -4.24 4.49
C SER A 30 -14.95 -4.64 3.79
N ARG A 31 -14.96 -5.77 3.08
CA ARG A 31 -16.04 -6.22 2.19
C ARG A 31 -16.54 -5.15 1.23
N ASP A 32 -15.68 -4.18 0.95
CA ASP A 32 -15.98 -3.11 -0.02
C ASP A 32 -15.70 -3.61 -1.44
N GLN A 33 -16.74 -3.56 -2.28
CA GLN A 33 -16.66 -4.02 -3.67
C GLN A 33 -15.52 -3.35 -4.44
N ARG A 34 -15.32 -2.03 -4.26
CA ARG A 34 -14.30 -1.27 -5.00
C ARG A 34 -12.89 -1.69 -4.59
N LEU A 35 -12.69 -1.93 -3.29
CA LEU A 35 -11.41 -2.43 -2.78
C LEU A 35 -11.14 -3.85 -3.26
N TRP A 36 -12.16 -4.70 -3.32
CA TRP A 36 -12.03 -6.06 -3.86
C TRP A 36 -11.77 -6.05 -5.38
N GLU A 37 -12.37 -5.12 -6.13
CA GLU A 37 -12.06 -4.92 -7.55
C GLU A 37 -10.63 -4.39 -7.79
N ALA A 38 -10.02 -3.73 -6.81
CA ALA A 38 -8.63 -3.30 -6.84
C ALA A 38 -7.64 -4.37 -6.30
N PHE A 39 -8.13 -5.39 -5.60
CA PHE A 39 -7.31 -6.43 -4.96
C PHE A 39 -6.29 -7.09 -5.90
N PRO A 40 -6.62 -7.46 -7.17
CA PRO A 40 -5.63 -8.04 -8.07
C PRO A 40 -4.43 -7.13 -8.36
N VAL A 41 -4.65 -5.81 -8.39
CA VAL A 41 -3.57 -4.84 -8.57
C VAL A 41 -2.65 -4.81 -7.36
N MET A 42 -3.24 -4.80 -6.16
CA MET A 42 -2.50 -4.79 -4.90
C MET A 42 -1.71 -6.08 -4.71
N LEU A 43 -2.34 -7.24 -4.95
CA LEU A 43 -1.70 -8.55 -4.89
C LEU A 43 -0.50 -8.63 -5.84
N ALA A 44 -0.68 -8.21 -7.10
CA ALA A 44 0.39 -8.22 -8.08
C ALA A 44 1.56 -7.34 -7.64
N SER A 45 1.29 -6.16 -7.11
CA SER A 45 2.32 -5.23 -6.64
C SER A 45 3.09 -5.80 -5.44
N ALA A 46 2.38 -6.35 -4.46
CA ALA A 46 2.97 -6.98 -3.28
C ALA A 46 3.84 -8.19 -3.63
N ALA A 47 3.34 -9.04 -4.53
CA ALA A 47 4.06 -10.25 -4.94
C ALA A 47 5.26 -9.93 -5.86
N GLU A 48 5.20 -8.89 -6.70
CA GLU A 48 6.36 -8.42 -7.48
C GLU A 48 7.44 -7.82 -6.59
N ALA A 49 7.06 -7.19 -5.47
CA ALA A 49 7.99 -6.72 -4.45
C ALA A 49 8.60 -7.86 -3.62
N GLY A 50 8.04 -9.06 -3.68
CA GLY A 50 8.45 -10.20 -2.85
C GLY A 50 7.95 -10.10 -1.40
N GLU A 51 6.97 -9.25 -1.14
CA GLU A 51 6.44 -8.95 0.19
C GLU A 51 5.16 -9.75 0.52
N PHE A 52 4.51 -10.31 -0.50
CA PHE A 52 3.29 -11.09 -0.29
C PHE A 52 3.61 -12.47 0.29
N ASN A 53 2.96 -12.77 1.41
CA ASN A 53 2.93 -14.10 2.04
C ASN A 53 1.48 -14.42 2.40
N TYR A 54 0.95 -15.50 1.80
CA TYR A 54 -0.46 -15.91 2.00
C TYR A 54 -0.76 -16.23 3.47
N GLU A 55 0.12 -17.01 4.14
CA GLU A 55 -0.06 -17.39 5.53
C GLU A 55 -0.04 -16.18 6.47
N ALA A 56 0.86 -15.24 6.22
CA ALA A 56 0.93 -13.99 6.98
C ALA A 56 -0.34 -13.13 6.80
N ALA A 57 -0.87 -13.04 5.58
CA ALA A 57 -2.12 -12.34 5.33
C ALA A 57 -3.31 -13.07 5.99
N ALA A 58 -3.38 -14.39 5.87
CA ALA A 58 -4.43 -15.21 6.47
C ALA A 58 -4.43 -15.15 8.01
N ALA A 59 -3.26 -15.01 8.64
CA ALA A 59 -3.15 -14.90 10.09
C ALA A 59 -3.84 -13.66 10.69
N HIS A 60 -4.08 -12.63 9.88
CA HIS A 60 -4.83 -11.43 10.29
C HIS A 60 -6.35 -11.56 10.10
N LEU A 61 -6.84 -12.70 9.57
CA LEU A 61 -8.21 -12.92 9.16
C LEU A 61 -8.89 -14.01 10.01
N ARG A 62 -10.19 -13.88 10.20
CA ARG A 62 -11.03 -14.94 10.76
C ARG A 62 -11.22 -16.05 9.73
N GLU A 63 -11.64 -17.24 10.15
CA GLU A 63 -11.78 -18.42 9.28
C GLU A 63 -12.67 -18.16 8.04
N ASN A 64 -13.79 -17.47 8.20
CA ASN A 64 -14.65 -17.09 7.09
C ASN A 64 -13.99 -16.09 6.13
N GLU A 65 -13.24 -15.12 6.68
CA GLU A 65 -12.51 -14.12 5.91
C GLU A 65 -11.29 -14.71 5.17
N GLN A 66 -10.68 -15.77 5.72
CA GLN A 66 -9.61 -16.52 5.05
C GLN A 66 -10.12 -17.19 3.77
N ASN A 67 -11.38 -17.66 3.78
CA ASN A 67 -12.00 -18.18 2.56
C ASN A 67 -12.19 -17.07 1.52
N ASP A 68 -12.62 -15.88 1.91
CA ASP A 68 -12.75 -14.73 1.02
C ASP A 68 -11.40 -14.32 0.42
N LEU A 69 -10.33 -14.29 1.23
CA LEU A 69 -8.95 -14.07 0.76
C LEU A 69 -8.57 -15.10 -0.31
N LYS A 70 -8.83 -16.38 -0.04
CA LYS A 70 -8.52 -17.48 -0.95
C LYS A 70 -9.23 -17.31 -2.30
N LEU A 71 -10.51 -16.96 -2.27
CA LEU A 71 -11.32 -16.73 -3.48
C LEU A 71 -10.82 -15.50 -4.26
N LEU A 72 -10.44 -14.42 -3.58
CA LEU A 72 -9.86 -13.23 -4.20
C LEU A 72 -8.50 -13.53 -4.87
N VAL A 73 -7.68 -14.36 -4.25
CA VAL A 73 -6.42 -14.84 -4.86
C VAL A 73 -6.73 -15.66 -6.12
N PHE A 74 -7.69 -16.60 -6.10
CA PHE A 74 -8.08 -17.35 -7.29
C PHE A 74 -8.60 -16.46 -8.41
N ALA A 75 -9.47 -15.50 -8.08
CA ALA A 75 -10.00 -14.54 -9.04
C ALA A 75 -8.87 -13.71 -9.66
N SER A 76 -7.89 -13.31 -8.85
CA SER A 76 -6.71 -12.56 -9.32
C SER A 76 -5.84 -13.39 -10.26
N LEU A 77 -5.53 -14.63 -9.90
CA LEU A 77 -4.77 -15.55 -10.77
C LEU A 77 -5.50 -15.82 -12.09
N GLY A 78 -6.83 -16.06 -12.03
CA GLY A 78 -7.66 -16.22 -13.22
C GLY A 78 -7.67 -14.97 -14.10
N LEU A 79 -7.66 -13.77 -13.50
CA LEU A 79 -7.57 -12.50 -14.22
C LEU A 79 -6.22 -12.36 -14.93
N TYR A 80 -5.12 -12.68 -14.25
CA TYR A 80 -3.79 -12.59 -14.85
C TYR A 80 -3.67 -13.50 -16.06
N GLU A 81 -4.17 -14.74 -15.97
CA GLU A 81 -4.20 -15.67 -17.11
C GLU A 81 -5.11 -15.17 -18.23
N SER A 82 -6.30 -14.66 -17.91
CA SER A 82 -7.25 -14.09 -18.87
C SER A 82 -6.64 -12.95 -19.69
N LEU A 83 -5.79 -12.13 -19.05
CA LEU A 83 -5.12 -10.99 -19.68
C LEU A 83 -3.74 -11.33 -20.26
N GLY A 84 -3.32 -12.60 -20.19
CA GLY A 84 -2.00 -13.04 -20.64
C GLY A 84 -0.84 -12.44 -19.84
N ALA A 85 -1.12 -11.96 -18.63
CA ALA A 85 -0.10 -11.42 -17.73
C ALA A 85 0.72 -12.58 -17.13
N LYS A 86 2.02 -12.59 -17.41
CA LYS A 86 2.93 -13.65 -16.95
C LYS A 86 3.81 -13.09 -15.82
N PHE A 87 3.58 -13.57 -14.62
CA PHE A 87 4.41 -13.25 -13.45
C PHE A 87 5.21 -14.49 -13.03
N LYS A 88 6.48 -14.31 -12.70
CA LYS A 88 7.35 -15.43 -12.27
C LYS A 88 6.85 -16.06 -10.96
N TRP A 89 6.32 -15.24 -10.06
CA TRP A 89 5.83 -15.65 -8.75
C TRP A 89 4.50 -16.43 -8.79
N THR A 90 3.70 -16.31 -9.86
CA THR A 90 2.43 -17.05 -9.96
C THR A 90 2.65 -18.56 -9.94
N LYS A 91 3.77 -19.06 -10.47
CA LYS A 91 4.08 -20.49 -10.45
C LYS A 91 4.24 -21.05 -9.04
N VAL A 92 4.74 -20.24 -8.11
CA VAL A 92 4.88 -20.62 -6.70
C VAL A 92 3.51 -20.72 -6.05
N LEU A 93 2.67 -19.70 -6.24
CA LEU A 93 1.29 -19.72 -5.73
C LEU A 93 0.42 -20.82 -6.36
N PHE A 94 0.61 -21.13 -7.65
CA PHE A 94 -0.11 -22.23 -8.32
C PHE A 94 0.24 -23.61 -7.73
N GLY A 95 1.40 -23.77 -7.08
CA GLY A 95 1.73 -25.02 -6.37
C GLY A 95 0.82 -25.26 -5.18
N ASP A 96 0.34 -24.20 -4.54
CA ASP A 96 -0.47 -24.25 -3.31
C ASP A 96 -1.98 -24.23 -3.61
N PHE A 97 -2.39 -23.84 -4.84
CA PHE A 97 -3.79 -23.66 -5.19
C PHE A 97 -4.23 -24.57 -6.36
N PRO A 98 -5.44 -25.19 -6.27
CA PRO A 98 -5.94 -26.06 -7.32
C PRO A 98 -6.13 -25.32 -8.65
N ALA A 99 -5.41 -25.70 -9.69
CA ALA A 99 -5.51 -25.13 -11.04
C ALA A 99 -6.96 -25.12 -11.58
N ARG A 100 -7.79 -26.10 -11.17
CA ARG A 100 -9.20 -26.19 -11.55
C ARG A 100 -10.00 -24.96 -11.10
N LEU A 101 -9.74 -24.43 -9.91
CA LEU A 101 -10.45 -23.25 -9.41
C LEU A 101 -9.99 -21.97 -10.11
N VAL A 102 -8.70 -21.85 -10.39
CA VAL A 102 -8.18 -20.70 -11.18
C VAL A 102 -8.79 -20.69 -12.57
N ASN A 103 -8.87 -21.86 -13.23
CA ASN A 103 -9.51 -22.01 -14.53
C ASN A 103 -10.99 -21.63 -14.50
N HIS A 104 -11.71 -22.03 -13.46
CA HIS A 104 -13.12 -21.65 -13.28
C HIS A 104 -13.30 -20.13 -13.22
N TYR A 105 -12.47 -19.42 -12.44
CA TYR A 105 -12.52 -17.97 -12.40
C TYR A 105 -12.11 -17.32 -13.72
N ARG A 106 -11.11 -17.88 -14.41
CA ARG A 106 -10.71 -17.41 -15.74
C ARG A 106 -11.86 -17.49 -16.75
N GLU A 107 -12.60 -18.60 -16.76
CA GLU A 107 -13.75 -18.80 -17.65
C GLU A 107 -14.87 -17.80 -17.35
N LYS A 108 -15.22 -17.59 -16.07
CA LYS A 108 -16.19 -16.57 -15.66
C LYS A 108 -15.76 -15.16 -16.06
N LEU A 109 -14.49 -14.81 -15.86
CA LEU A 109 -13.95 -13.51 -16.27
C LEU A 109 -14.02 -13.32 -17.79
N ASN A 110 -13.78 -14.37 -18.58
CA ASN A 110 -13.84 -14.30 -20.03
C ASN A 110 -15.27 -14.22 -20.56
N SER A 111 -16.22 -14.88 -19.91
CA SER A 111 -17.64 -14.80 -20.25
C SER A 111 -18.33 -13.51 -19.77
N GLY A 112 -17.62 -12.67 -18.98
CA GLY A 112 -18.18 -11.45 -18.40
C GLY A 112 -19.21 -11.70 -17.29
N GLN A 113 -19.29 -12.93 -16.77
CA GLN A 113 -20.18 -13.28 -15.67
C GLN A 113 -19.68 -12.67 -14.37
N GLU A 114 -20.63 -12.12 -13.64
CA GLU A 114 -20.39 -11.56 -12.30
C GLU A 114 -19.78 -12.60 -11.36
N LEU A 115 -18.76 -12.19 -10.61
CA LEU A 115 -18.09 -13.04 -9.64
C LEU A 115 -18.67 -12.79 -8.25
N LEU A 116 -19.32 -13.81 -7.68
CA LEU A 116 -19.70 -13.76 -6.28
C LEU A 116 -18.56 -14.32 -5.45
N ILE A 117 -17.97 -13.49 -4.59
CA ILE A 117 -16.91 -13.84 -3.66
C ILE A 117 -17.46 -13.59 -2.25
N GLY A 118 -17.71 -14.68 -1.49
CA GLY A 118 -18.48 -14.54 -0.27
C GLY A 118 -19.87 -13.96 -0.56
N GLU A 119 -20.17 -12.81 0.04
CA GLU A 119 -21.43 -12.06 -0.16
C GLU A 119 -21.26 -10.86 -1.10
N VAL A 120 -20.06 -10.60 -1.60
CA VAL A 120 -19.76 -9.43 -2.42
C VAL A 120 -19.72 -9.81 -3.89
N SER A 121 -20.48 -9.06 -4.69
CA SER A 121 -20.46 -9.18 -6.14
C SER A 121 -19.36 -8.31 -6.73
N VAL A 122 -18.53 -8.89 -7.58
CA VAL A 122 -17.38 -8.23 -8.22
C VAL A 122 -17.54 -8.29 -9.72
N LEU A 123 -17.48 -7.14 -10.38
CA LEU A 123 -17.68 -7.04 -11.82
C LEU A 123 -16.38 -7.32 -12.61
N PRO A 124 -16.37 -8.31 -13.52
CA PRO A 124 -15.21 -8.62 -14.35
C PRO A 124 -14.66 -7.42 -15.14
N ALA A 125 -15.56 -6.53 -15.59
CA ALA A 125 -15.18 -5.34 -16.33
C ALA A 125 -14.29 -4.41 -15.47
N ASN A 126 -14.70 -4.17 -14.22
CA ASN A 126 -13.96 -3.31 -13.29
C ASN A 126 -12.62 -3.93 -12.89
N LEU A 127 -12.58 -5.25 -12.65
CA LEU A 127 -11.33 -5.96 -12.38
C LEU A 127 -10.33 -5.80 -13.53
N LYS A 128 -10.78 -6.00 -14.78
CA LYS A 128 -9.95 -5.86 -15.98
C LYS A 128 -9.49 -4.42 -16.16
N GLU A 129 -10.41 -3.46 -16.01
CA GLU A 129 -10.12 -2.04 -16.16
C GLU A 129 -9.09 -1.55 -15.13
N ASN A 130 -9.29 -1.87 -13.85
CA ASN A 130 -8.37 -1.51 -12.77
C ASN A 130 -6.99 -2.11 -13.02
N PHE A 131 -6.92 -3.37 -13.45
CA PHE A 131 -5.66 -4.03 -13.73
C PHE A 131 -4.95 -3.47 -14.95
N LEU A 132 -5.68 -3.13 -16.02
CA LEU A 132 -5.10 -2.55 -17.25
C LEU A 132 -4.64 -1.10 -17.06
N LYS A 133 -5.32 -0.34 -16.19
CA LYS A 133 -4.92 1.02 -15.79
C LYS A 133 -3.70 1.02 -14.87
N ARG A 134 -3.32 -0.12 -14.32
CA ARG A 134 -2.10 -0.26 -13.56
C ARG A 134 -0.93 0.31 -14.36
N PRO A 135 -0.13 1.24 -13.81
CA PRO A 135 1.08 1.70 -14.48
C PRO A 135 1.94 0.46 -14.75
N LYS A 136 2.17 0.16 -16.02
CA LYS A 136 3.11 -0.90 -16.41
C LYS A 136 4.46 -0.47 -15.86
N GLN A 137 4.82 -1.00 -14.72
CA GLN A 137 6.14 -0.77 -14.18
C GLN A 137 7.13 -1.45 -15.11
N ALA A 138 7.74 -0.65 -15.99
CA ALA A 138 9.04 -1.01 -16.49
C ALA A 138 9.87 -1.38 -15.26
N ALA A 139 10.48 -2.56 -15.29
CA ALA A 139 11.28 -3.12 -14.22
C ALA A 139 12.29 -2.08 -13.69
N LYS A 140 11.87 -1.30 -12.72
CA LYS A 140 12.71 -0.37 -11.95
C LYS A 140 12.45 -0.63 -10.48
N PRO A 141 13.50 -0.66 -9.69
CA PRO A 141 13.52 -1.30 -8.39
C PRO A 141 12.56 -0.66 -7.39
N VAL A 142 12.09 -1.49 -6.48
CA VAL A 142 11.23 -1.33 -5.30
C VAL A 142 11.35 0.01 -4.55
N LYS A 143 12.45 0.74 -4.70
CA LYS A 143 12.68 2.06 -4.09
C LYS A 143 11.63 3.13 -4.41
N ARG A 144 10.97 3.11 -5.56
CA ARG A 144 10.02 4.18 -5.94
C ARG A 144 8.62 4.04 -5.36
N GLN A 145 8.20 2.83 -4.98
CA GLN A 145 6.87 2.64 -4.36
C GLN A 145 6.90 2.89 -2.87
N ALA A 146 7.96 2.47 -2.19
CA ALA A 146 8.23 2.90 -0.81
C ALA A 146 8.33 4.43 -0.74
N GLU A 147 9.06 5.07 -1.66
CA GLU A 147 9.17 6.53 -1.76
C GLU A 147 7.82 7.23 -2.03
N ALA A 148 6.90 6.62 -2.78
CA ALA A 148 5.57 7.20 -3.04
C ALA A 148 4.62 7.02 -1.84
N GLY A 149 4.66 5.89 -1.16
CA GLY A 149 3.94 5.64 0.10
C GLY A 149 4.47 6.54 1.21
N GLU A 150 5.78 6.58 1.41
CA GLU A 150 6.43 7.48 2.36
C GLU A 150 6.16 8.96 2.07
N GLN A 151 6.06 9.34 0.78
CA GLN A 151 5.69 10.72 0.40
C GLN A 151 4.25 11.04 0.76
N LEU A 152 3.31 10.10 0.57
CA LEU A 152 1.91 10.32 0.92
C LEU A 152 1.73 10.38 2.44
N ASP A 153 2.37 9.50 3.18
CA ASP A 153 2.34 9.48 4.64
C ASP A 153 3.03 10.72 5.22
N LEU A 154 4.16 11.13 4.67
CA LEU A 154 4.83 12.37 5.01
C LEU A 154 3.93 13.58 4.70
N GLU A 155 3.27 13.60 3.55
CA GLU A 155 2.36 14.68 3.19
C GLU A 155 1.15 14.79 4.11
N LEU A 156 0.60 13.66 4.55
CA LEU A 156 -0.49 13.60 5.52
C LEU A 156 -0.01 14.04 6.91
N ALA A 157 1.12 13.54 7.39
CA ALA A 157 1.71 13.92 8.67
C ALA A 157 2.03 15.41 8.71
N VAL A 158 2.65 15.93 7.65
CA VAL A 158 2.97 17.37 7.52
C VAL A 158 1.71 18.22 7.45
N SER A 159 0.63 17.73 6.83
CA SER A 159 -0.66 18.45 6.73
C SER A 159 -1.38 18.60 8.07
N ARG A 160 -1.14 17.70 9.02
CA ARG A 160 -1.71 17.79 10.39
C ARG A 160 -1.05 18.88 11.23
N ILE A 161 0.22 19.18 10.95
CA ILE A 161 1.04 20.08 11.77
C ILE A 161 1.22 21.46 11.14
N PHE A 162 1.32 21.51 9.82
CA PHE A 162 1.60 22.71 9.07
C PHE A 162 0.38 23.19 8.27
N THR A 163 0.14 24.51 8.25
CA THR A 163 -0.84 25.07 7.34
C THR A 163 -0.44 24.82 5.88
N PRO A 164 -1.37 24.92 4.90
CA PRO A 164 -1.06 24.62 3.50
C PRO A 164 0.19 25.35 2.96
N ARG A 165 0.34 26.63 3.30
CA ARG A 165 1.50 27.44 2.89
C ARG A 165 2.79 27.03 3.61
N GLN A 166 2.70 26.66 4.89
CA GLN A 166 3.85 26.16 5.65
C GLN A 166 4.31 24.80 5.14
N LYS A 167 3.35 23.91 4.81
CA LYS A 167 3.60 22.61 4.18
C LYS A 167 4.35 22.76 2.86
N GLU A 168 3.89 23.66 1.99
CA GLU A 168 4.53 23.91 0.70
C GLU A 168 6.00 24.33 0.87
N LEU A 169 6.28 25.26 1.77
CA LEU A 169 7.64 25.75 2.03
C LEU A 169 8.50 24.68 2.74
N PHE A 170 7.92 23.89 3.61
CA PHE A 170 8.62 22.77 4.26
C PHE A 170 9.05 21.73 3.22
N LEU A 171 8.14 21.29 2.34
CA LEU A 171 8.44 20.36 1.26
C LEU A 171 9.39 20.96 0.22
N LYS A 172 9.29 22.25 -0.07
CA LYS A 172 10.20 22.98 -0.97
C LYS A 172 11.63 22.94 -0.42
N LYS A 173 11.79 23.12 0.89
CA LYS A 173 13.09 23.03 1.56
C LYS A 173 13.63 21.60 1.60
N LEU A 174 12.78 20.63 1.91
CA LEU A 174 13.14 19.21 1.95
C LEU A 174 13.62 18.71 0.58
N ARG A 175 12.96 19.16 -0.49
CA ARG A 175 13.31 18.81 -1.88
C ARG A 175 14.46 19.68 -2.46
N HIS A 176 15.17 20.44 -1.64
CA HIS A 176 16.26 21.33 -2.05
C HIS A 176 15.91 22.32 -3.16
N LYS A 177 14.62 22.69 -3.31
CA LYS A 177 14.20 23.68 -4.29
C LYS A 177 14.60 25.10 -3.88
N LYS A 178 14.90 25.96 -4.86
CA LYS A 178 15.26 27.36 -4.62
C LYS A 178 14.09 28.10 -3.96
N MET A 179 14.39 28.84 -2.90
CA MET A 179 13.45 29.69 -2.15
C MET A 179 13.79 31.16 -2.34
N THR A 180 12.79 31.99 -2.43
CA THR A 180 12.95 33.45 -2.46
C THR A 180 13.43 33.98 -1.10
N LYS A 181 13.88 35.22 -1.04
CA LYS A 181 14.35 35.86 0.21
C LYS A 181 13.23 35.88 1.27
N THR A 182 12.04 36.27 0.89
CA THR A 182 10.85 36.33 1.76
C THR A 182 10.46 34.92 2.27
N GLU A 183 10.51 33.90 1.40
CA GLU A 183 10.22 32.51 1.79
C GLU A 183 11.25 31.98 2.80
N LYS A 184 12.55 32.31 2.62
CA LYS A 184 13.61 31.94 3.56
C LYS A 184 13.43 32.58 4.93
N GLU A 185 13.04 33.86 4.97
CA GLU A 185 12.77 34.57 6.21
C GLU A 185 11.57 33.95 6.95
N TYR A 186 10.47 33.71 6.25
CA TYR A 186 9.28 33.08 6.82
C TYR A 186 9.58 31.66 7.31
N PHE A 187 10.31 30.88 6.52
CA PHE A 187 10.76 29.54 6.90
C PHE A 187 11.57 29.59 8.20
N SER A 188 12.54 30.48 8.28
CA SER A 188 13.42 30.60 9.46
C SER A 188 12.66 31.00 10.73
N ARG A 189 11.71 31.93 10.62
CA ARG A 189 10.96 32.46 11.77
C ARG A 189 9.91 31.47 12.30
N VAL A 190 9.22 30.75 11.42
CA VAL A 190 8.03 29.96 11.80
C VAL A 190 8.28 28.47 11.61
N ILE A 191 8.64 28.04 10.39
CA ILE A 191 8.65 26.62 10.02
C ILE A 191 9.82 25.90 10.71
N LYS A 192 10.99 26.52 10.74
CA LYS A 192 12.19 25.95 11.39
C LYS A 192 11.96 25.68 12.87
N LYS A 193 11.28 26.57 13.58
CA LYS A 193 10.96 26.39 15.01
C LYS A 193 10.03 25.21 15.24
N LYS A 194 8.99 25.06 14.41
CA LYS A 194 8.09 23.91 14.45
C LYS A 194 8.82 22.60 14.15
N ALA A 195 9.67 22.59 13.12
CA ALA A 195 10.48 21.43 12.77
C ALA A 195 11.47 21.06 13.89
N GLN A 196 12.06 22.03 14.55
CA GLN A 196 12.93 21.78 15.70
C GLN A 196 12.18 21.20 16.90
N ALA A 197 10.93 21.68 17.16
CA ALA A 197 10.09 21.11 18.20
C ALA A 197 9.71 19.65 17.90
N LEU A 198 9.45 19.33 16.64
CA LEU A 198 9.17 17.96 16.19
C LEU A 198 10.40 17.03 16.27
N ALA A 199 11.59 17.57 16.19
CA ALA A 199 12.85 16.82 16.31
C ALA A 199 13.33 16.66 17.76
N ASN A 200 12.60 17.20 18.72
CA ASN A 200 12.99 17.19 20.14
C ASN A 200 12.22 16.11 20.91
N GLU A 201 12.91 15.07 21.36
CA GLU A 201 12.33 13.93 22.07
C GLU A 201 11.71 14.31 23.42
N ASP A 202 12.28 15.28 24.13
CA ASP A 202 11.74 15.73 25.41
C ASP A 202 10.40 16.44 25.24
N LEU A 203 10.26 17.24 24.18
CA LEU A 203 8.98 17.87 23.83
C LEU A 203 7.93 16.84 23.40
N HIS A 204 8.34 15.77 22.69
CA HIS A 204 7.44 14.66 22.36
C HIS A 204 6.92 13.95 23.62
N ARG A 205 7.82 13.69 24.58
CA ARG A 205 7.45 13.05 25.85
C ARG A 205 6.49 13.91 26.66
N LEU A 206 6.73 15.23 26.71
CA LEU A 206 5.82 16.18 27.38
C LEU A 206 4.48 16.28 26.66
N ALA A 207 4.46 16.33 25.34
CA ALA A 207 3.22 16.40 24.57
C ALA A 207 2.34 15.17 24.80
N ARG A 208 2.91 13.96 24.88
CA ARG A 208 2.16 12.74 25.24
C ARG A 208 1.46 12.86 26.58
N LYS A 209 2.16 13.37 27.62
CA LYS A 209 1.58 13.57 28.96
C LYS A 209 0.42 14.58 29.02
N VAL A 210 0.35 15.49 28.05
CA VAL A 210 -0.73 16.49 27.98
C VAL A 210 -1.93 15.95 27.19
N LEU A 211 -1.72 14.94 26.33
CA LEU A 211 -2.75 14.33 25.48
C LEU A 211 -3.41 13.09 26.13
N GLU A 212 -2.81 12.54 27.19
CA GLU A 212 -3.39 11.51 28.08
C GLU A 212 -4.31 12.17 29.14
#